data_2daa3f81f8618e0fd708ca182d495eed
#
_entry.id   2daa3f81f8618e0fd708ca182d495eed
#
_cell.length_a   1.000
_cell.length_b   1.000
_cell.length_c   1.000
_cell.angle_alpha   90.00
_cell.angle_beta   90.00
_cell.angle_gamma   90.00
#
_symmetry.space_group_name_H-M   'P 1'
#
loop_
_entity.id
_entity.type
_entity.pdbx_description
1 polymer ?
#
loop_
_entity_poly.entity_id
_entity_poly.type
_entity_poly.pdbx_seq_one_letter_code
_entity_poly.pdbx_strand_id
1 'polypeptide(L)'
;HELTLIEADIISYLQNNPSKDTPADIVELRMLSKGAVSKAVESLIQKSLLERIPDKEDRRKIHLRLKPEAGPVTESIDEVREEFLNTILEGFTKEEQELHRKLFNRLFENTKRAMEGREKA
;
A
#
# COMPACT_ATOMS: atom_id res chain seq x y z
N HIS A 1 -3.70 -18.49 0.32
CA HIS A 1 -2.76 -18.04 -0.69
C HIS A 1 -1.41 -17.73 -0.07
N GLU A 2 -0.36 -18.27 -0.67
CA GLU A 2 1.00 -17.91 -0.26
C GLU A 2 1.40 -16.61 -0.96
N LEU A 3 1.65 -15.58 -0.18
CA LEU A 3 2.04 -14.28 -0.69
C LEU A 3 3.43 -13.91 -0.19
N THR A 4 4.21 -13.26 -1.06
CA THR A 4 5.47 -12.65 -0.62
C THR A 4 5.16 -11.36 0.13
N LEU A 5 6.17 -10.82 0.84
CA LEU A 5 6.01 -9.55 1.53
C LEU A 5 5.66 -8.41 0.56
N ILE A 6 6.29 -8.40 -0.62
CA ILE A 6 6.00 -7.38 -1.63
C ILE A 6 4.56 -7.49 -2.14
N GLU A 7 4.09 -8.71 -2.39
CA GLU A 7 2.72 -8.94 -2.83
C GLU A 7 1.71 -8.47 -1.79
N ALA A 8 1.93 -8.81 -0.51
CA ALA A 8 1.07 -8.37 0.57
C ALA A 8 1.08 -6.84 0.71
N ASP A 9 2.25 -6.23 0.56
CA ASP A 9 2.41 -4.79 0.63
C ASP A 9 1.64 -4.09 -0.49
N ILE A 10 1.67 -4.63 -1.70
CA ILE A 10 0.94 -4.09 -2.85
C ILE A 10 -0.57 -4.16 -2.61
N ILE A 11 -1.06 -5.29 -2.12
CA ILE A 11 -2.50 -5.44 -1.80
C ILE A 11 -2.92 -4.40 -0.77
N SER A 12 -2.15 -4.27 0.31
CA SER A 12 -2.43 -3.30 1.36
C SER A 12 -2.39 -1.87 0.82
N TYR A 13 -1.41 -1.57 -0.02
CA TYR A 13 -1.27 -0.26 -0.64
C TYR A 13 -2.50 0.10 -1.47
N LEU A 14 -2.94 -0.82 -2.34
CA LEU A 14 -4.09 -0.58 -3.21
C LEU A 14 -5.39 -0.40 -2.43
N GLN A 15 -5.53 -1.12 -1.33
CA GLN A 15 -6.69 -0.99 -0.45
C GLN A 15 -6.76 0.40 0.17
N ASN A 16 -5.61 0.96 0.54
CA ASN A 16 -5.54 2.23 1.25
C ASN A 16 -5.35 3.45 0.34
N ASN A 17 -5.05 3.25 -0.94
CA ASN A 17 -4.77 4.33 -1.88
C ASN A 17 -5.52 4.13 -3.21
N PRO A 18 -6.85 4.15 -3.19
CA PRO A 18 -7.63 3.85 -4.40
C PRO A 18 -7.47 4.84 -5.54
N SER A 19 -7.01 6.05 -5.25
CA SER A 19 -6.81 7.07 -6.28
C SER A 19 -5.42 7.04 -6.94
N LYS A 20 -4.49 6.25 -6.37
CA LYS A 20 -3.12 6.13 -6.89
C LYS A 20 -2.81 4.66 -7.12
N ASP A 21 -3.41 4.11 -8.13
CA ASP A 21 -3.48 2.67 -8.38
C ASP A 21 -2.67 2.18 -9.57
N THR A 22 -1.75 2.99 -10.10
CA THR A 22 -0.88 2.56 -11.19
C THR A 22 0.38 1.90 -10.66
N PRO A 23 1.04 1.02 -11.45
CA PRO A 23 2.34 0.49 -11.04
C PRO A 23 3.37 1.57 -10.75
N ALA A 24 3.37 2.66 -11.51
CA ALA A 24 4.28 3.78 -11.27
C ALA A 24 4.05 4.43 -9.92
N ASP A 25 2.79 4.56 -9.50
CA ASP A 25 2.44 5.08 -8.17
C ASP A 25 3.01 4.20 -7.06
N ILE A 26 2.93 2.88 -7.23
CA ILE A 26 3.45 1.93 -6.24
C ILE A 26 4.97 2.06 -6.13
N VAL A 27 5.66 2.13 -7.27
CA VAL A 27 7.12 2.31 -7.30
C VAL A 27 7.52 3.58 -6.55
N GLU A 28 6.84 4.67 -6.83
CA GLU A 28 7.16 5.96 -6.24
C GLU A 28 6.85 6.02 -4.74
N LEU A 29 5.64 5.62 -4.37
CA LEU A 29 5.16 5.80 -2.98
C LEU A 29 5.67 4.73 -2.02
N ARG A 30 5.98 3.54 -2.52
CA ARG A 30 6.51 2.47 -1.68
C ARG A 30 8.03 2.30 -1.81
N MET A 31 8.65 3.11 -2.65
CA MET A 31 10.11 3.09 -2.86
C MET A 31 10.63 1.69 -3.25
N LEU A 32 9.84 0.98 -4.04
CA LEU A 32 10.21 -0.34 -4.54
C LEU A 32 10.77 -0.21 -5.95
N SER A 33 11.60 -1.18 -6.37
CA SER A 33 12.12 -1.17 -7.73
C SER A 33 11.02 -1.47 -8.74
N LYS A 34 11.15 -0.91 -9.93
CA LYS A 34 10.21 -1.14 -11.03
C LYS A 34 10.08 -2.63 -11.36
N GLY A 35 11.20 -3.34 -11.39
CA GLY A 35 11.21 -4.77 -11.66
C GLY A 35 10.51 -5.60 -10.59
N ALA A 36 10.74 -5.26 -9.32
CA ALA A 36 10.09 -5.96 -8.20
C ALA A 36 8.58 -5.77 -8.22
N VAL A 37 8.12 -4.54 -8.49
CA VAL A 37 6.68 -4.24 -8.59
C VAL A 37 6.06 -4.98 -9.76
N SER A 38 6.69 -4.94 -10.93
CA SER A 38 6.20 -5.61 -12.14
C SER A 38 6.05 -7.11 -11.91
N LYS A 39 7.04 -7.74 -11.31
CA LYS A 39 7.01 -9.18 -11.01
C LYS A 39 5.90 -9.54 -10.02
N ALA A 40 5.76 -8.74 -8.95
CA ALA A 40 4.74 -8.98 -7.94
C ALA A 40 3.33 -8.77 -8.49
N VAL A 41 3.13 -7.74 -9.31
CA VAL A 41 1.84 -7.47 -9.96
C VAL A 41 1.45 -8.65 -10.86
N GLU A 42 2.39 -9.14 -11.68
CA GLU A 42 2.13 -10.27 -12.56
C GLU A 42 1.74 -11.51 -11.76
N SER A 43 2.45 -11.78 -10.68
CA SER A 43 2.15 -12.90 -9.79
C SER A 43 0.75 -12.80 -9.18
N LEU A 44 0.38 -11.60 -8.72
CA LEU A 44 -0.95 -11.36 -8.14
C LEU A 44 -2.07 -11.55 -9.17
N ILE A 45 -1.81 -11.16 -10.42
CA ILE A 45 -2.76 -11.36 -11.50
C ILE A 45 -2.94 -12.86 -11.76
N GLN A 46 -1.87 -13.62 -11.80
CA GLN A 46 -1.93 -15.07 -11.97
C GLN A 46 -2.67 -15.78 -10.83
N LYS A 47 -2.59 -15.21 -9.63
CA LYS A 47 -3.31 -15.73 -8.46
C LYS A 47 -4.78 -15.28 -8.43
N SER A 48 -5.23 -14.55 -9.44
CA SER A 48 -6.59 -14.02 -9.55
C SER A 48 -6.98 -13.05 -8.44
N LEU A 49 -6.01 -12.37 -7.87
CA LEU A 49 -6.24 -11.40 -6.80
C LEU A 49 -6.28 -9.96 -7.31
N LEU A 50 -5.73 -9.74 -8.49
CA LEU A 50 -5.55 -8.41 -9.06
C LEU A 50 -5.89 -8.44 -10.54
N GLU A 51 -6.39 -7.31 -11.07
CA GLU A 51 -6.63 -7.18 -12.51
C GLU A 51 -6.16 -5.81 -13.01
N ARG A 52 -5.81 -5.77 -14.29
CA ARG A 52 -5.44 -4.54 -14.99
C ARG A 52 -6.67 -3.92 -15.63
N ILE A 53 -6.81 -2.61 -15.46
CA ILE A 53 -7.89 -1.86 -16.10
C ILE A 53 -7.26 -0.71 -16.87
N PRO A 54 -7.40 -0.70 -18.21
CA PRO A 54 -6.86 0.40 -19.02
C PRO A 54 -7.51 1.73 -18.64
N ASP A 55 -6.72 2.79 -18.66
CA ASP A 55 -7.25 4.13 -18.45
C ASP A 55 -8.12 4.51 -19.66
N LYS A 56 -9.22 5.21 -19.41
CA LYS A 56 -10.17 5.59 -20.47
C LYS A 56 -9.60 6.65 -21.41
N GLU A 57 -8.71 7.49 -20.92
CA GLU A 57 -8.18 8.62 -21.65
C GLU A 57 -6.75 8.43 -22.16
N ASP A 58 -5.91 7.74 -21.38
CA ASP A 58 -4.51 7.49 -21.70
C ASP A 58 -4.22 6.01 -21.79
N ARG A 59 -4.01 5.51 -23.01
CA ARG A 59 -3.75 4.08 -23.29
C ARG A 59 -2.46 3.57 -22.65
N ARG A 60 -1.53 4.47 -22.31
CA ARG A 60 -0.27 4.09 -21.67
C ARG A 60 -0.41 3.88 -20.18
N LYS A 61 -1.54 4.31 -19.62
CA LYS A 61 -1.81 4.21 -18.20
C LYS A 61 -2.69 3.01 -17.91
N ILE A 62 -2.27 2.19 -16.96
CA ILE A 62 -3.01 1.00 -16.54
C ILE A 62 -3.24 1.10 -15.04
N HIS A 63 -4.51 0.95 -14.66
CA HIS A 63 -4.90 0.91 -13.25
C HIS A 63 -4.91 -0.52 -12.74
N LEU A 64 -4.62 -0.70 -11.47
CA LEU A 64 -4.65 -1.99 -10.82
C LEU A 64 -5.84 -2.01 -9.86
N ARG A 65 -6.64 -3.05 -9.94
CA ARG A 65 -7.82 -3.19 -9.09
C ARG A 65 -7.80 -4.54 -8.40
N LEU A 66 -8.07 -4.54 -7.09
CA LEU A 66 -8.21 -5.77 -6.33
C LEU A 66 -9.50 -6.46 -6.75
N LYS A 67 -9.42 -7.76 -7.01
CA LYS A 67 -10.58 -8.57 -7.34
C LYS A 67 -11.30 -9.00 -6.07
N PRO A 68 -12.59 -9.38 -6.17
CA PRO A 68 -13.31 -9.88 -4.99
C PRO A 68 -12.61 -11.04 -4.29
N GLU A 69 -11.87 -11.86 -5.03
CA GLU A 69 -11.12 -12.98 -4.50
C GLU A 69 -10.02 -12.55 -3.52
N ALA A 70 -9.62 -11.29 -3.55
CA ALA A 70 -8.65 -10.74 -2.61
C ALA A 70 -9.27 -10.40 -1.24
N GLY A 71 -10.60 -10.44 -1.12
CA GLY A 71 -11.30 -10.11 0.13
C GLY A 71 -10.77 -10.84 1.36
N PRO A 72 -10.70 -12.17 1.34
CA PRO A 72 -10.15 -12.92 2.48
C PRO A 72 -8.71 -12.55 2.80
N VAL A 73 -7.91 -12.24 1.77
CA VAL A 73 -6.51 -11.83 1.96
C VAL A 73 -6.44 -10.46 2.64
N THR A 74 -7.25 -9.50 2.19
CA THR A 74 -7.26 -8.16 2.80
C THR A 74 -7.74 -8.22 4.25
N GLU A 75 -8.73 -9.07 4.55
CA GLU A 75 -9.17 -9.28 5.93
C GLU A 75 -8.06 -9.84 6.80
N SER A 76 -7.32 -10.82 6.31
CA SER A 76 -6.20 -11.41 7.05
C SER A 76 -5.10 -10.40 7.32
N ILE A 77 -4.79 -9.56 6.34
CA ILE A 77 -3.78 -8.50 6.49
C ILE A 77 -4.24 -7.50 7.55
N ASP A 78 -5.51 -7.10 7.51
CA ASP A 78 -6.07 -6.16 8.48
C ASP A 78 -6.06 -6.73 9.89
N GLU A 79 -6.41 -8.02 10.05
CA GLU A 79 -6.38 -8.70 11.36
C GLU A 79 -4.97 -8.74 11.95
N VAL A 80 -3.97 -9.09 11.14
CA VAL A 80 -2.58 -9.14 11.59
C VAL A 80 -2.11 -7.74 11.99
N ARG A 81 -2.46 -6.74 11.20
CA ARG A 81 -2.12 -5.35 11.50
C ARG A 81 -2.76 -4.89 12.80
N GLU A 82 -4.04 -5.21 13.00
CA GLU A 82 -4.77 -4.83 14.20
C GLU A 82 -4.20 -5.50 15.44
N GLU A 83 -3.88 -6.79 15.37
CA GLU A 83 -3.22 -7.51 16.45
C GLU A 83 -1.87 -6.89 16.79
N PHE A 84 -1.09 -6.57 15.78
CA PHE A 84 0.21 -5.93 15.96
C PHE A 84 0.06 -4.58 16.67
N LEU A 85 -0.87 -3.75 16.20
CA LEU A 85 -1.13 -2.43 16.80
C LEU A 85 -1.59 -2.57 18.24
N ASN A 86 -2.48 -3.51 18.52
CA ASN A 86 -2.96 -3.75 19.88
C ASN A 86 -1.81 -4.16 20.80
N THR A 87 -0.91 -4.99 20.31
CA THR A 87 0.25 -5.45 21.07
C THR A 87 1.20 -4.30 21.39
N ILE A 88 1.56 -3.50 20.40
CA ILE A 88 2.53 -2.41 20.61
C ILE A 88 1.93 -1.23 21.38
N LEU A 89 0.60 -1.10 21.36
CA LEU A 89 -0.10 -0.03 22.07
C LEU A 89 -0.63 -0.47 23.43
N GLU A 90 -0.28 -1.68 23.86
CA GLU A 90 -0.71 -2.18 25.16
C GLU A 90 -0.28 -1.24 26.30
N GLY A 91 -1.22 -0.88 27.15
CA GLY A 91 -0.97 0.03 28.24
C GLY A 91 -1.07 1.52 27.89
N PHE A 92 -1.25 1.86 26.61
CA PHE A 92 -1.44 3.24 26.19
C PHE A 92 -2.89 3.67 26.39
N THR A 93 -3.09 4.88 26.89
CA THR A 93 -4.43 5.47 26.97
C THR A 93 -4.90 5.88 25.59
N LYS A 94 -6.20 6.14 25.45
CA LYS A 94 -6.77 6.61 24.18
C LYS A 94 -6.15 7.95 23.76
N GLU A 95 -5.91 8.82 24.71
CA GLU A 95 -5.28 10.12 24.46
C GLU A 95 -3.84 9.97 23.97
N GLU A 96 -3.10 9.04 24.58
CA GLU A 96 -1.74 8.74 24.14
C GLU A 96 -1.71 8.15 22.73
N GLN A 97 -2.63 7.26 22.41
CA GLN A 97 -2.75 6.67 21.08
C GLN A 97 -3.05 7.75 20.04
N GLU A 98 -3.95 8.66 20.35
CA GLU A 98 -4.31 9.77 19.47
C GLU A 98 -3.15 10.72 19.23
N LEU A 99 -2.41 11.05 20.29
CA LEU A 99 -1.23 11.90 20.20
C LEU A 99 -0.16 11.22 19.33
N HIS A 100 0.08 9.94 19.53
CA HIS A 100 1.03 9.17 18.74
C HIS A 100 0.66 9.23 17.26
N ARG A 101 -0.61 9.03 16.92
CA ARG A 101 -1.08 9.08 15.54
C ARG A 101 -0.83 10.45 14.91
N LYS A 102 -1.12 11.53 15.64
CA LYS A 102 -0.89 12.89 15.17
C LYS A 102 0.57 13.17 14.92
N LEU A 103 1.44 12.76 15.86
CA LEU A 103 2.88 12.98 15.73
C LEU A 103 3.46 12.16 14.59
N PHE A 104 3.02 10.91 14.42
CA PHE A 104 3.46 10.06 13.33
C PHE A 104 3.07 10.65 11.97
N ASN A 105 1.84 11.15 11.85
CA ASN A 105 1.39 11.78 10.62
C ASN A 105 2.20 13.03 10.28
N ARG A 106 2.58 13.81 11.28
CA ARG A 106 3.45 14.98 11.07
C ARG A 106 4.83 14.58 10.59
N LEU A 107 5.40 13.55 11.19
CA LEU A 107 6.68 13.00 10.74
C LEU A 107 6.60 12.53 9.31
N PHE A 108 5.55 11.80 8.98
CA PHE A 108 5.33 11.27 7.65
C PHE A 108 5.20 12.39 6.61
N GLU A 109 4.41 13.41 6.91
CA GLU A 109 4.23 14.56 6.01
C GLU A 109 5.51 15.35 5.82
N ASN A 110 6.28 15.56 6.90
CA ASN A 110 7.57 16.24 6.82
C ASN A 110 8.58 15.44 5.99
N THR A 111 8.60 14.13 6.16
CA THR A 111 9.46 13.24 5.39
C THR A 111 9.12 13.32 3.90
N LYS A 112 7.84 13.28 3.60
CA LYS A 112 7.35 13.36 2.22
C LYS A 112 7.79 14.66 1.55
N ARG A 113 7.64 15.80 2.25
CA ARG A 113 8.07 17.09 1.73
C ARG A 113 9.59 17.17 1.53
N ALA A 114 10.35 16.57 2.44
CA ALA A 114 11.80 16.54 2.31
C ALA A 114 12.23 15.74 1.08
N MET A 115 11.56 14.62 0.82
CA MET A 115 11.83 13.80 -0.36
C MET A 115 11.45 14.52 -1.65
N GLU A 116 10.33 15.21 -1.66
CA GLU A 116 9.89 16.01 -2.82
C GLU A 116 10.87 17.14 -3.10
N GLY A 117 11.39 17.78 -2.06
CA GLY A 117 12.40 18.82 -2.19
C GLY A 117 13.69 18.32 -2.81
N ARG A 118 14.08 17.08 -2.50
CA ARG A 118 15.26 16.45 -3.10
C ARG A 118 15.08 16.18 -4.59
N GLU A 119 13.91 15.76 -4.99
CA GLU A 119 13.61 15.47 -6.39
C GLU A 119 13.62 16.74 -7.25
N LYS A 120 13.24 17.87 -6.64
CA LYS A 120 13.22 19.17 -7.33
C LYS A 120 14.59 19.86 -7.36
N ALA A 121 15.50 19.42 -6.56
CA ALA A 121 16.85 19.92 -6.55
C ALA A 121 17.72 19.15 -7.55
#